data_b594bdff0863457e3753f7b473bb3df2
#
_entry.id   b594bdff0863457e3753f7b473bb3df2
#
_cell.length_a   1.000
_cell.length_b   1.000
_cell.length_c   1.000
_cell.angle_alpha   90.00
_cell.angle_beta   90.00
_cell.angle_gamma   90.00
#
_symmetry.space_group_name_H-M   'P 1'
#
loop_
_entity.id
_entity.type
_entity.pdbx_description
1 polymer ?
#
loop_
_entity_poly.entity_id
_entity_poly.type
_entity_poly.pdbx_seq_one_letter_code
_entity_poly.pdbx_strand_id
1 'polypeptide(L)' 'MKKIKKAICDVVEECSDEDGWIYSGELGNQLAKRFPDFDVRNYGFSKFTPFMESLGMFKIRREPIDGQGNVQLVYYKNKK' A
#
# COMPACT_ATOMS: atom_id res chain seq x y z
N MET A 1 5.52 -12.76 8.59
CA MET A 1 4.57 -11.65 8.40
C MET A 1 4.82 -10.43 9.25
N LYS A 2 5.22 -10.57 10.51
CA LYS A 2 5.40 -9.41 11.38
C LYS A 2 6.43 -8.41 10.86
N LYS A 3 7.54 -8.90 10.31
CA LYS A 3 8.58 -8.00 9.80
C LYS A 3 8.11 -7.17 8.63
N ILE A 4 7.36 -7.77 7.72
CA ILE A 4 6.88 -7.02 6.55
C ILE A 4 5.80 -6.02 6.95
N LYS A 5 4.97 -6.34 7.93
CA LYS A 5 3.98 -5.39 8.42
C LYS A 5 4.63 -4.14 8.95
N LYS A 6 5.66 -4.30 9.78
CA LYS A 6 6.37 -3.16 10.32
C LYS A 6 7.05 -2.37 9.23
N ALA A 7 7.67 -3.05 8.28
CA ALA A 7 8.36 -2.40 7.17
C ALA A 7 7.38 -1.54 6.37
N ILE A 8 6.18 -2.06 6.10
CA ILE A 8 5.17 -1.30 5.36
C ILE A 8 4.70 -0.10 6.16
N CYS A 9 4.46 -0.28 7.46
CA CYS A 9 4.09 0.84 8.33
C CYS A 9 5.14 1.94 8.31
N ASP A 10 6.42 1.56 8.37
CA ASP A 10 7.51 2.53 8.35
C ASP A 10 7.54 3.29 7.03
N VAL A 11 7.37 2.61 5.92
CA VAL A 11 7.33 3.26 4.61
C VAL A 11 6.16 4.22 4.50
N VAL A 12 4.97 3.79 4.94
CA VAL A 12 3.80 4.66 4.92
C VAL A 12 4.05 5.91 5.77
N GLU A 13 4.62 5.73 6.95
CA GLU A 13 4.90 6.86 7.82
C GLU A 13 5.93 7.82 7.23
N GLU A 14 6.97 7.30 6.61
CA GLU A 14 8.05 8.12 6.06
C GLU A 14 7.69 8.80 4.74
N CYS A 15 6.87 8.14 3.91
CA CYS A 15 6.64 8.57 2.54
C CYS A 15 5.24 9.12 2.30
N SER A 16 4.40 9.16 3.32
CA SER A 16 3.04 9.68 3.19
C SER A 16 3.04 11.21 3.10
N ASP A 17 1.90 11.75 2.65
CA ASP A 17 1.70 13.19 2.61
C ASP A 17 1.39 13.75 4.00
N GLU A 18 1.05 15.04 4.07
CA GLU A 18 0.74 15.69 5.34
C GLU A 18 -0.40 15.05 6.09
N ASP A 19 -1.35 14.46 5.38
CA ASP A 19 -2.50 13.80 5.96
C ASP A 19 -2.25 12.34 6.29
N GLY A 20 -1.06 11.83 5.98
CA GLY A 20 -0.70 10.46 6.26
C GLY A 20 -1.04 9.46 5.16
N TRP A 21 -1.49 9.95 4.01
CA TRP A 21 -1.84 9.08 2.87
C TRP A 21 -0.67 8.89 1.92
N ILE A 22 -0.51 7.68 1.41
CA ILE A 22 0.48 7.38 0.39
C ILE A 22 -0.22 6.68 -0.79
N TYR A 23 0.12 7.09 -2.01
CA TYR A 23 -0.40 6.45 -3.20
C TYR A 23 0.13 5.02 -3.30
N SER A 24 -0.72 4.07 -3.74
CA SER A 24 -0.35 2.66 -3.81
C SER A 24 0.87 2.40 -4.70
N GLY A 25 0.96 3.10 -5.83
CA GLY A 25 2.10 2.96 -6.73
C GLY A 25 3.40 3.39 -6.06
N GLU A 26 3.37 4.48 -5.31
CA GLU A 26 4.54 4.95 -4.58
C GLU A 26 4.93 3.97 -3.47
N LEU A 27 3.95 3.48 -2.73
CA LEU A 27 4.22 2.50 -1.69
C LEU A 27 4.86 1.25 -2.27
N GLY A 28 4.34 0.75 -3.39
CA GLY A 28 4.92 -0.40 -4.06
C GLY A 28 6.36 -0.16 -4.51
N ASN A 29 6.62 1.02 -5.07
CA ASN A 29 7.98 1.39 -5.50
C ASN A 29 8.95 1.44 -4.32
N GLN A 30 8.55 2.03 -3.21
CA GLN A 30 9.41 2.11 -2.03
C GLN A 30 9.69 0.73 -1.44
N LEU A 31 8.67 -0.13 -1.41
CA LEU A 31 8.86 -1.50 -0.94
C LEU A 31 9.82 -2.27 -1.85
N ALA A 32 9.68 -2.11 -3.16
CA ALA A 32 10.57 -2.79 -4.11
C ALA A 32 12.02 -2.33 -3.96
N LYS A 33 12.24 -1.04 -3.66
CA LYS A 33 13.59 -0.52 -3.46
C LYS A 33 14.21 -1.05 -2.17
N ARG A 34 13.43 -1.14 -1.11
CA ARG A 34 13.92 -1.57 0.20
C ARG A 34 13.98 -3.09 0.33
N PHE A 35 13.08 -3.78 -0.34
CA PHE A 35 12.96 -5.24 -0.27
C PHE A 35 12.82 -5.78 -1.68
N PRO A 36 13.94 -5.96 -2.42
CA PRO A 36 13.86 -6.39 -3.83
C PRO A 36 13.15 -7.72 -4.03
N ASP A 37 13.13 -8.57 -3.02
CA ASP A 37 12.48 -9.88 -3.10
C ASP A 37 11.00 -9.83 -2.69
N PHE A 38 10.50 -8.66 -2.35
CA PHE A 38 9.11 -8.55 -1.92
C PHE A 38 8.15 -8.79 -3.08
N ASP A 39 7.20 -9.69 -2.88
CA ASP A 39 6.16 -9.99 -3.85
C ASP A 39 4.94 -10.49 -3.10
N VAL A 40 3.79 -9.86 -3.34
CA VAL A 40 2.55 -10.27 -2.66
C VAL A 40 2.17 -11.70 -2.97
N ARG A 41 2.64 -12.24 -4.10
CA ARG A 41 2.38 -13.64 -4.44
C ARG A 41 3.01 -14.62 -3.45
N ASN A 42 4.09 -14.20 -2.81
CA ASN A 42 4.72 -15.01 -1.76
C ASN A 42 3.82 -15.15 -0.53
N TYR A 43 2.80 -14.32 -0.41
CA TYR A 43 1.86 -14.33 0.70
C TYR A 43 0.47 -14.82 0.27
N GLY A 44 0.36 -15.36 -0.93
CA GLY A 44 -0.90 -15.91 -1.42
C GLY A 44 -1.82 -14.92 -2.13
N PHE A 45 -1.31 -13.77 -2.52
CA PHE A 45 -2.11 -12.74 -3.17
C PHE A 45 -1.59 -12.44 -4.56
N SER A 46 -2.50 -12.20 -5.50
CA SER A 46 -2.13 -11.85 -6.87
C SER A 46 -2.07 -10.33 -7.09
N LYS A 47 -2.62 -9.55 -6.17
CA LYS A 47 -2.65 -8.09 -6.27
C LYS A 47 -2.27 -7.46 -4.94
N PHE A 48 -1.77 -6.22 -5.02
CA PHE A 48 -1.28 -5.51 -3.83
C PHE A 48 -2.41 -5.09 -2.88
N THR A 49 -3.51 -4.56 -3.41
CA THR A 49 -4.60 -4.05 -2.56
C THR A 49 -5.22 -5.13 -1.68
N PRO A 50 -5.58 -6.33 -2.19
CA PRO A 50 -6.06 -7.40 -1.30
C PRO A 50 -5.05 -7.77 -0.22
N PHE A 51 -3.76 -7.76 -0.56
CA PHE A 51 -2.71 -8.02 0.42
C PHE A 51 -2.75 -6.99 1.54
N MET A 52 -2.82 -5.70 1.20
CA MET A 52 -2.89 -4.64 2.20
C MET A 52 -4.14 -4.73 3.05
N GLU A 53 -5.28 -5.09 2.45
CA GLU A 53 -6.52 -5.27 3.20
C GLU A 53 -6.40 -6.40 4.21
N SER A 54 -5.70 -7.48 3.86
CA SER A 54 -5.54 -8.62 4.73
C SER A 54 -4.74 -8.31 5.98
N LEU A 55 -3.87 -7.31 5.93
CA LEU A 55 -3.07 -6.91 7.07
C LEU A 55 -3.90 -6.23 8.15
N GLY A 56 -5.00 -5.58 7.78
CA GLY A 56 -5.91 -4.94 8.72
C GLY A 56 -5.32 -3.76 9.47
N MET A 57 -4.19 -3.24 9.04
CA MET A 57 -3.46 -2.18 9.71
C MET A 57 -3.57 -0.83 9.03
N PHE A 58 -4.25 -0.77 7.90
CA PHE A 58 -4.25 0.44 7.07
C PHE A 58 -5.65 0.83 6.70
N LYS A 59 -5.86 2.14 6.59
CA LYS A 59 -7.06 2.68 5.97
C LYS A 59 -6.82 2.70 4.48
N ILE A 60 -7.86 2.43 3.70
CA ILE A 60 -7.77 2.39 2.25
C ILE A 60 -8.76 3.37 1.68
N ARG A 61 -8.27 4.23 0.80
CA ARG A 61 -9.10 5.20 0.10
C ARG A 61 -8.99 4.97 -1.40
N ARG A 62 -10.12 4.90 -2.06
CA ARG A 62 -10.18 4.74 -3.52
C ARG A 62 -10.81 5.97 -4.13
N GLU A 63 -10.12 6.57 -5.10
CA GLU A 63 -10.62 7.75 -5.80
C GLU A 63 -10.71 7.44 -7.28
N PRO A 64 -11.88 7.56 -7.91
CA PRO A 64 -11.99 7.34 -9.34
C PRO A 64 -11.30 8.47 -10.11
N ILE A 65 -10.74 8.11 -11.26
CA ILE A 65 -10.15 9.09 -12.18
C ILE A 65 -11.27 9.55 -13.10
N ASP A 66 -11.48 10.86 -13.20
CA ASP A 66 -12.52 11.42 -14.05
C ASP A 66 -12.36 10.95 -15.49
N GLY A 67 -13.46 10.53 -16.10
CA GLY A 67 -13.46 10.07 -17.48
C GLY A 67 -12.94 8.65 -17.70
N GLN A 68 -12.53 7.97 -16.62
CA GLN A 68 -11.97 6.62 -16.69
C GLN A 68 -12.77 5.72 -15.75
N GLY A 69 -13.91 5.26 -16.18
CA GLY A 69 -14.87 4.58 -15.32
C GLY A 69 -14.36 3.39 -14.53
N ASN A 70 -13.32 2.71 -15.00
CA ASN A 70 -12.79 1.52 -14.34
C ASN A 70 -11.44 1.74 -13.65
N VAL A 71 -10.88 2.95 -13.71
CA VAL A 71 -9.58 3.24 -13.15
C VAL A 71 -9.75 4.02 -11.85
N GLN A 72 -9.06 3.58 -10.82
CA GLN A 72 -9.10 4.23 -9.52
C GLN A 72 -7.69 4.40 -8.97
N LEU A 73 -7.49 5.52 -8.30
CA LEU A 73 -6.29 5.73 -7.51
C LEU A 73 -6.54 5.17 -6.12
N VAL A 74 -5.59 4.40 -5.61
CA VAL A 74 -5.72 3.78 -4.29
C VAL A 74 -4.65 4.37 -3.36
N TYR A 75 -5.09 4.79 -2.18
CA TYR A 75 -4.23 5.36 -1.16
C TYR A 75 -4.32 4.58 0.13
N TYR A 76 -3.23 4.54 0.88
CA TYR A 76 -3.16 3.85 2.15
C TYR A 76 -2.71 4.80 3.24
N LYS A 77 -3.19 4.55 4.46
CA LYS A 77 -2.84 5.33 5.63
C LYS A 77 -2.78 4.40 6.83
N ASN A 78 -1.81 4.62 7.72
CA ASN A 78 -1.75 3.86 8.97
C ASN A 78 -3.00 4.13 9.81
N LYS A 79 -3.58 3.07 10.37
CA LYS A 79 -4.66 3.20 11.33
C LYS A 79 -4.06 3.53 12.68
N LYS A 80 -4.43 4.63 13.22
CA LYS A 80 -4.08 4.99 14.59
C LYS A 80 -5.15 5.88 15.18
#